data_2fd8888506579bbcf1e0280558dae0bc
#
_entry.id   2fd8888506579bbcf1e0280558dae0bc
#
_cell.length_a   1.000
_cell.length_b   1.000
_cell.length_c   1.000
_cell.angle_alpha   90.00
_cell.angle_beta   90.00
_cell.angle_gamma   90.00
#
_symmetry.space_group_name_H-M   'P 1'
#
loop_
_entity.id
_entity.type
_entity.pdbx_description
1 polymer ?
#
loop_
_entity_poly.entity_id
_entity_poly.type
_entity_poly.pdbx_seq_one_letter_code
_entity_poly.pdbx_strand_id
1 'polypeptide(L)'
;MALAGLILLGLLLGSADIPGHRRDADAASRQGIHKIRHVVIIMQENRSFDSYFGTYPGADGIPGLAGHPGTVPCSPDPGASTCVKPYHDTSDRNAGGPHAYKDAVADINGGKMDGFEAQARKGRFLACHHTDNPGCSLTPKRPDVMGYHDWHEIPNYWSYAKSFVLQDHMFEADNSWSLPSHLSLVSGWAARCSKHHDPMSCKSARNAPWGATSKPGKVDFPWTDLTYLLHRNHVSWRYYVANGNQPDCSDNMMFCPRVHQGTLTESEWNPLPRFDDVWQDHQISDIQPVGDFYRAALHGKLPAVTWIAPNQADSEHPPSLVSAGQTYVTHLINSIMRGPDWKSTAIFLTWDDWGGFYDHLDPPVVDHNGYGIRVPAIVISPYAKQGYVDHQVLSSDAYLKFIEDDFLHGARLNPRNDGRPDSRPNVRENVKIMGNLVNDFDFSQTPRSPLPLPLHPPFS
;
A
#
# COMPACT_ATOMS: atom_id res chain seq x y z
N MET A 1 -54.66 4.86 -69.32
CA MET A 1 -53.40 4.20 -69.03
C MET A 1 -52.88 4.82 -67.73
N ALA A 2 -53.12 4.14 -66.62
CA ALA A 2 -52.72 4.62 -65.31
C ALA A 2 -51.61 3.66 -64.78
N LEU A 3 -50.44 4.22 -64.46
CA LEU A 3 -49.35 3.50 -63.81
C LEU A 3 -49.49 3.71 -62.30
N ALA A 4 -49.61 2.60 -61.58
CA ALA A 4 -49.59 2.60 -60.10
C ALA A 4 -48.14 2.44 -59.64
N GLY A 5 -47.64 3.38 -58.82
CA GLY A 5 -46.37 3.30 -58.16
C GLY A 5 -46.53 2.66 -56.77
N LEU A 6 -45.83 1.53 -56.54
CA LEU A 6 -45.73 0.89 -55.25
C LEU A 6 -44.64 1.60 -54.42
N ILE A 7 -45.05 2.14 -53.26
CA ILE A 7 -44.09 2.64 -52.24
C ILE A 7 -43.80 1.51 -51.25
N LEU A 8 -42.55 1.03 -51.22
CA LEU A 8 -42.05 0.11 -50.20
C LEU A 8 -41.61 0.91 -48.98
N LEU A 9 -42.35 0.73 -47.87
CA LEU A 9 -41.98 1.27 -46.56
C LEU A 9 -41.01 0.32 -45.89
N GLY A 10 -39.74 0.66 -45.87
CA GLY A 10 -38.71 -0.08 -45.13
C GLY A 10 -38.78 0.23 -43.63
N LEU A 11 -39.18 -0.72 -42.81
CA LEU A 11 -39.06 -0.66 -41.34
C LEU A 11 -37.56 -0.78 -40.97
N LEU A 12 -36.98 0.32 -40.52
CA LEU A 12 -35.71 0.33 -39.80
C LEU A 12 -35.99 -0.10 -38.36
N LEU A 13 -35.76 -1.36 -38.06
CA LEU A 13 -35.61 -1.86 -36.69
C LEU A 13 -34.32 -1.30 -36.10
N GLY A 14 -34.38 -0.21 -35.40
CA GLY A 14 -33.31 0.28 -34.56
C GLY A 14 -33.12 -0.66 -33.37
N SER A 15 -32.03 -1.41 -33.35
CA SER A 15 -31.61 -2.15 -32.17
C SER A 15 -31.22 -1.17 -31.08
N ALA A 16 -32.04 -1.09 -30.02
CA ALA A 16 -31.70 -0.33 -28.82
C ALA A 16 -30.53 -1.03 -28.14
N ASP A 17 -29.37 -0.41 -28.17
CA ASP A 17 -28.20 -0.85 -27.43
C ASP A 17 -28.47 -0.76 -25.91
N ILE A 18 -28.61 -1.91 -25.26
CA ILE A 18 -28.72 -2.03 -23.80
C ILE A 18 -27.31 -1.77 -23.22
N PRO A 19 -27.10 -0.71 -22.40
CA PRO A 19 -25.77 -0.32 -21.95
C PRO A 19 -24.97 -1.41 -21.21
N GLY A 20 -25.65 -2.41 -20.60
CA GLY A 20 -25.01 -3.53 -19.91
C GLY A 20 -24.30 -4.52 -20.85
N HIS A 21 -24.88 -4.80 -22.01
CA HIS A 21 -24.33 -5.78 -22.95
C HIS A 21 -23.06 -5.29 -23.67
N ARG A 22 -22.88 -3.99 -23.85
CA ARG A 22 -21.64 -3.44 -24.44
C ARG A 22 -20.46 -3.57 -23.47
N ARG A 23 -20.68 -3.37 -22.14
CA ARG A 23 -19.61 -3.50 -21.13
C ARG A 23 -19.11 -4.94 -21.02
N ASP A 24 -19.98 -5.94 -21.07
CA ASP A 24 -19.59 -7.34 -20.98
C ASP A 24 -18.91 -7.84 -22.28
N ALA A 25 -19.31 -7.34 -23.44
CA ALA A 25 -18.66 -7.64 -24.72
C ALA A 25 -17.25 -7.02 -24.84
N ASP A 26 -17.07 -5.79 -24.35
CA ASP A 26 -15.75 -5.13 -24.31
C ASP A 26 -14.79 -5.83 -23.34
N ALA A 27 -15.27 -6.33 -22.20
CA ALA A 27 -14.45 -7.08 -21.25
C ALA A 27 -14.00 -8.43 -21.83
N ALA A 28 -14.84 -9.10 -22.63
CA ALA A 28 -14.51 -10.38 -23.28
C ALA A 28 -13.48 -10.23 -24.43
N SER A 29 -13.32 -9.03 -25.00
CA SER A 29 -12.37 -8.77 -26.10
C SER A 29 -10.96 -8.40 -25.62
N ARG A 30 -10.79 -7.98 -24.38
CA ARG A 30 -9.48 -7.59 -23.82
C ARG A 30 -8.65 -8.82 -23.47
N GLN A 31 -7.34 -8.74 -23.69
CA GLN A 31 -6.39 -9.82 -23.43
C GLN A 31 -5.36 -9.44 -22.36
N GLY A 32 -4.88 -10.43 -21.63
CA GLY A 32 -3.81 -10.25 -20.65
C GLY A 32 -4.19 -9.25 -19.56
N ILE A 33 -3.23 -8.42 -19.20
CA ILE A 33 -3.35 -7.39 -18.16
C ILE A 33 -4.54 -6.44 -18.38
N HIS A 34 -4.87 -6.15 -19.65
CA HIS A 34 -5.96 -5.23 -20.00
C HIS A 34 -7.37 -5.77 -19.68
N LYS A 35 -7.50 -6.98 -19.13
CA LYS A 35 -8.74 -7.43 -18.47
C LYS A 35 -9.01 -6.71 -17.15
N ILE A 36 -7.97 -6.15 -16.54
CA ILE A 36 -8.09 -5.27 -15.39
C ILE A 36 -8.50 -3.88 -15.89
N ARG A 37 -9.50 -3.31 -15.28
CA ARG A 37 -10.02 -1.98 -15.59
C ARG A 37 -9.98 -1.05 -14.38
N HIS A 38 -9.77 -1.64 -13.22
CA HIS A 38 -9.70 -0.94 -11.95
C HIS A 38 -8.57 -1.54 -11.12
N VAL A 39 -7.59 -0.73 -10.81
CA VAL A 39 -6.56 -1.02 -9.83
C VAL A 39 -6.90 -0.27 -8.55
N VAL A 40 -6.98 -0.98 -7.44
CA VAL A 40 -7.23 -0.40 -6.11
C VAL A 40 -6.07 -0.76 -5.20
N ILE A 41 -5.36 0.25 -4.71
CA ILE A 41 -4.28 0.10 -3.75
C ILE A 41 -4.81 0.49 -2.38
N ILE A 42 -4.76 -0.43 -1.44
CA ILE A 42 -5.09 -0.23 -0.02
C ILE A 42 -3.77 -0.31 0.73
N MET A 43 -3.33 0.81 1.29
CA MET A 43 -2.12 0.88 2.10
C MET A 43 -2.51 1.04 3.56
N GLN A 44 -2.09 0.09 4.39
CA GLN A 44 -2.22 0.08 5.84
C GLN A 44 -0.89 0.48 6.48
N GLU A 45 -0.86 0.49 7.81
CA GLU A 45 0.24 1.05 8.58
C GLU A 45 0.96 0.00 9.41
N ASN A 46 2.26 0.06 9.32
CA ASN A 46 3.26 -0.36 10.27
C ASN A 46 3.19 -1.84 10.68
N ARG A 47 3.45 -2.73 9.71
CA ARG A 47 3.69 -4.16 9.99
C ARG A 47 4.79 -4.72 9.07
N SER A 48 5.71 -5.48 9.65
CA SER A 48 6.64 -6.29 8.87
C SER A 48 5.94 -7.53 8.33
N PHE A 49 6.52 -8.15 7.29
CA PHE A 49 6.00 -9.41 6.76
C PHE A 49 5.97 -10.51 7.83
N ASP A 50 7.06 -10.67 8.58
CA ASP A 50 7.13 -11.70 9.62
C ASP A 50 6.13 -11.50 10.74
N SER A 51 5.76 -10.25 11.05
CA SER A 51 4.79 -9.98 12.11
C SER A 51 3.37 -10.44 11.77
N TYR A 52 3.03 -10.68 10.48
CA TYR A 52 1.70 -11.11 10.04
C TYR A 52 1.70 -12.45 9.30
N PHE A 53 2.75 -12.75 8.57
CA PHE A 53 2.84 -13.95 7.74
C PHE A 53 4.11 -14.76 7.97
N GLY A 54 4.89 -14.45 9.00
CA GLY A 54 6.13 -15.16 9.34
C GLY A 54 5.95 -16.64 9.67
N THR A 55 4.72 -17.10 9.90
CA THR A 55 4.37 -18.51 10.11
C THR A 55 3.48 -19.07 8.99
N TYR A 56 3.28 -18.33 7.88
CA TYR A 56 2.42 -18.76 6.80
C TYR A 56 3.05 -19.89 5.99
N PRO A 57 2.33 -21.02 5.78
CA PRO A 57 2.89 -22.18 5.08
C PRO A 57 3.34 -21.86 3.65
N GLY A 58 4.56 -22.20 3.32
CA GLY A 58 5.13 -22.03 1.97
C GLY A 58 5.69 -20.64 1.68
N ALA A 59 5.55 -19.69 2.60
CA ALA A 59 6.22 -18.38 2.51
C ALA A 59 7.67 -18.48 3.01
N ASP A 60 8.50 -17.49 2.65
CA ASP A 60 9.81 -17.27 3.28
C ASP A 60 9.57 -16.57 4.63
N GLY A 61 9.18 -17.38 5.62
CA GLY A 61 8.81 -16.95 6.95
C GLY A 61 9.90 -17.16 7.99
N ILE A 62 9.57 -16.91 9.26
CA ILE A 62 10.52 -16.91 10.38
C ILE A 62 11.26 -18.25 10.45
N PRO A 63 12.60 -18.28 10.32
CA PRO A 63 13.38 -19.51 10.35
C PRO A 63 13.12 -20.34 11.61
N GLY A 64 12.92 -21.65 11.43
CA GLY A 64 12.69 -22.60 12.51
C GLY A 64 11.30 -22.59 13.16
N LEU A 65 10.39 -21.72 12.70
CA LEU A 65 8.98 -21.72 13.13
C LEU A 65 8.06 -22.29 12.05
N ALA A 66 6.93 -22.87 12.47
CA ALA A 66 5.87 -23.39 11.59
C ALA A 66 6.34 -24.31 10.43
N GLY A 67 7.49 -24.97 10.60
CA GLY A 67 8.07 -25.85 9.58
C GLY A 67 9.01 -25.14 8.59
N HIS A 68 9.23 -23.84 8.72
CA HIS A 68 10.25 -23.14 7.93
C HIS A 68 11.66 -23.63 8.26
N PRO A 69 12.56 -23.76 7.28
CA PRO A 69 13.92 -24.21 7.51
C PRO A 69 14.72 -23.19 8.34
N GLY A 70 15.77 -23.66 9.02
CA GLY A 70 16.68 -22.81 9.78
C GLY A 70 16.51 -22.90 11.28
N THR A 71 17.07 -21.93 11.99
CA THR A 71 17.05 -21.83 13.45
C THR A 71 16.29 -20.58 13.86
N VAL A 72 15.44 -20.71 14.88
CA VAL A 72 14.66 -19.57 15.42
C VAL A 72 15.62 -18.45 15.83
N PRO A 73 15.49 -17.26 15.23
CA PRO A 73 16.33 -16.12 15.52
C PRO A 73 16.17 -15.65 16.97
N CYS A 74 17.14 -14.92 17.47
CA CYS A 74 17.12 -14.40 18.82
C CYS A 74 17.72 -12.99 18.82
N SER A 75 16.86 -11.95 18.87
CA SER A 75 17.28 -10.55 18.90
C SER A 75 17.88 -10.20 20.27
N PRO A 76 19.10 -9.63 20.36
CA PRO A 76 19.70 -9.23 21.61
C PRO A 76 18.84 -8.22 22.37
N ASP A 77 18.63 -8.46 23.65
CA ASP A 77 17.93 -7.54 24.53
C ASP A 77 18.92 -6.81 25.45
N PRO A 78 19.24 -5.53 25.20
CA PRO A 78 20.17 -4.76 26.04
C PRO A 78 19.68 -4.52 27.46
N GLY A 79 18.38 -4.70 27.73
CA GLY A 79 17.79 -4.58 29.05
C GLY A 79 17.80 -5.89 29.86
N ALA A 80 18.25 -6.98 29.24
CA ALA A 80 18.36 -8.29 29.88
C ALA A 80 19.65 -8.98 29.41
N SER A 81 20.18 -9.91 30.21
CA SER A 81 21.35 -10.72 29.81
C SER A 81 21.01 -11.82 28.78
N THR A 82 19.87 -11.70 28.12
CA THR A 82 19.30 -12.72 27.22
C THR A 82 18.88 -12.07 25.91
N CYS A 83 18.51 -12.88 24.93
CA CYS A 83 17.86 -12.41 23.71
C CYS A 83 16.37 -12.77 23.69
N VAL A 84 15.60 -12.11 22.84
CA VAL A 84 14.18 -12.36 22.63
C VAL A 84 13.98 -13.09 21.31
N LYS A 85 13.25 -14.21 21.37
CA LYS A 85 12.85 -14.95 20.17
C LYS A 85 11.48 -14.50 19.69
N PRO A 86 11.16 -14.62 18.40
CA PRO A 86 9.80 -14.45 17.92
C PRO A 86 8.81 -15.31 18.71
N TYR A 87 7.68 -14.73 19.06
CA TYR A 87 6.61 -15.40 19.83
C TYR A 87 5.23 -15.04 19.29
N HIS A 88 4.27 -15.93 19.48
CA HIS A 88 2.87 -15.65 19.11
C HIS A 88 2.29 -14.60 20.05
N ASP A 89 1.93 -13.44 19.48
CA ASP A 89 1.30 -12.35 20.22
C ASP A 89 -0.21 -12.36 19.93
N THR A 90 -0.99 -12.62 20.98
CA THR A 90 -2.46 -12.64 20.88
C THR A 90 -3.08 -11.28 21.22
N SER A 91 -2.27 -10.24 21.39
CA SER A 91 -2.73 -8.91 21.77
C SER A 91 -3.31 -8.18 20.54
N ASP A 92 -4.55 -7.72 20.62
CA ASP A 92 -5.17 -6.88 19.59
C ASP A 92 -4.54 -5.47 19.50
N ARG A 93 -3.68 -5.12 20.46
CA ARG A 93 -3.02 -3.81 20.54
C ARG A 93 -1.52 -3.99 20.76
N ASN A 94 -0.73 -3.44 19.87
CA ASN A 94 0.72 -3.47 19.92
C ASN A 94 1.30 -2.08 20.20
N ALA A 95 2.53 -2.04 20.66
CA ALA A 95 3.30 -0.82 20.86
C ALA A 95 4.23 -0.50 19.66
N GLY A 96 4.71 -1.53 18.98
CA GLY A 96 5.69 -1.38 17.89
C GLY A 96 7.02 -0.79 18.34
N GLY A 97 7.75 -0.23 17.40
CA GLY A 97 9.05 0.40 17.61
C GLY A 97 9.23 1.68 16.80
N PRO A 98 10.33 2.43 17.04
CA PRO A 98 10.71 3.55 16.20
C PRO A 98 11.08 3.03 14.80
N HIS A 99 10.71 3.77 13.77
CA HIS A 99 10.79 3.31 12.39
C HIS A 99 11.29 4.38 11.39
N ALA A 100 12.06 5.38 11.84
CA ALA A 100 12.76 6.26 10.91
C ALA A 100 13.97 5.56 10.26
N TYR A 101 14.51 6.15 9.21
CA TYR A 101 15.69 5.62 8.50
C TYR A 101 16.83 5.15 9.42
N LYS A 102 17.16 5.92 10.46
CA LYS A 102 18.23 5.54 11.40
C LYS A 102 17.88 4.29 12.22
N ASP A 103 16.60 4.08 12.47
CA ASP A 103 16.11 2.94 13.24
C ASP A 103 16.10 1.70 12.33
N ALA A 104 15.68 1.84 11.06
CA ALA A 104 15.82 0.79 10.04
C ALA A 104 17.28 0.31 9.89
N VAL A 105 18.23 1.25 9.79
CA VAL A 105 19.66 0.91 9.70
C VAL A 105 20.12 0.16 10.94
N ALA A 106 19.63 0.51 12.12
CA ALA A 106 19.99 -0.17 13.36
C ALA A 106 19.30 -1.53 13.50
N ASP A 107 18.06 -1.67 13.07
CA ASP A 107 17.32 -2.93 13.05
C ASP A 107 17.97 -3.95 12.10
N ILE A 108 18.31 -3.51 10.90
CA ILE A 108 19.02 -4.32 9.89
C ILE A 108 20.43 -4.71 10.39
N ASN A 109 21.12 -3.83 11.10
CA ASN A 109 22.47 -4.03 11.67
C ASN A 109 23.44 -4.72 10.69
N GLY A 110 23.56 -4.19 9.47
CA GLY A 110 24.44 -4.73 8.44
C GLY A 110 24.07 -6.14 7.98
N GLY A 111 22.78 -6.43 7.87
CA GLY A 111 22.21 -7.69 7.40
C GLY A 111 22.01 -8.74 8.48
N LYS A 112 22.27 -8.43 9.76
CA LYS A 112 22.08 -9.39 10.87
C LYS A 112 20.62 -9.47 11.32
N MET A 113 19.81 -8.46 11.02
CA MET A 113 18.39 -8.37 11.39
C MET A 113 18.16 -8.62 12.90
N ASP A 114 18.98 -8.00 13.74
CA ASP A 114 18.98 -8.26 15.18
C ASP A 114 18.91 -7.00 16.09
N GLY A 115 18.63 -5.81 15.50
CA GLY A 115 18.58 -4.55 16.24
C GLY A 115 17.22 -4.19 16.86
N PHE A 116 16.15 -4.85 16.49
CA PHE A 116 14.74 -4.48 16.77
C PHE A 116 14.45 -4.28 18.26
N GLU A 117 14.82 -5.20 19.13
CA GLU A 117 14.62 -5.07 20.59
C GLU A 117 15.34 -3.84 21.17
N ALA A 118 16.57 -3.59 20.69
CA ALA A 118 17.35 -2.46 21.18
C ALA A 118 16.73 -1.11 20.78
N GLN A 119 16.23 -0.99 19.54
CA GLN A 119 15.59 0.23 19.07
C GLN A 119 14.22 0.42 19.75
N ALA A 120 13.39 -0.63 19.87
CA ALA A 120 12.11 -0.55 20.53
C ALA A 120 12.24 -0.14 22.02
N ARG A 121 13.25 -0.66 22.75
CA ARG A 121 13.54 -0.22 24.13
C ARG A 121 13.90 1.25 24.21
N LYS A 122 14.74 1.71 23.29
CA LYS A 122 15.16 3.11 23.20
C LYS A 122 13.97 4.03 22.90
N GLY A 123 13.15 3.66 21.90
CA GLY A 123 11.94 4.41 21.54
C GLY A 123 10.95 4.48 22.70
N ARG A 124 10.66 3.34 23.36
CA ARG A 124 9.79 3.29 24.53
C ARG A 124 10.32 4.13 25.70
N PHE A 125 11.60 4.08 25.98
CA PHE A 125 12.22 4.92 27.01
C PHE A 125 11.99 6.39 26.73
N LEU A 126 12.21 6.85 25.51
CA LEU A 126 12.00 8.24 25.10
C LEU A 126 10.52 8.63 25.16
N ALA A 127 9.63 7.80 24.66
CA ALA A 127 8.20 8.06 24.62
C ALA A 127 7.56 8.07 26.02
N CYS A 128 7.99 7.20 26.93
CA CYS A 128 7.37 7.03 28.24
C CYS A 128 7.88 8.00 29.32
N HIS A 129 8.66 8.99 28.94
CA HIS A 129 8.82 10.20 29.75
C HIS A 129 7.55 11.05 29.81
N HIS A 130 6.63 10.85 28.86
CA HIS A 130 5.29 11.45 28.83
C HIS A 130 4.27 10.40 29.25
N THR A 131 3.60 10.59 30.37
CA THR A 131 2.73 9.60 31.03
C THR A 131 1.42 9.31 30.32
N ASP A 132 1.09 10.03 29.27
CA ASP A 132 -0.14 9.93 28.48
C ASP A 132 0.00 9.08 27.20
N ASN A 133 1.21 8.55 26.91
CA ASN A 133 1.42 7.65 25.80
C ASN A 133 0.75 6.28 26.06
N PRO A 134 -0.24 5.86 25.23
CA PRO A 134 -0.91 4.57 25.41
C PRO A 134 0.03 3.37 25.35
N GLY A 135 1.10 3.42 24.56
CA GLY A 135 2.12 2.39 24.47
C GLY A 135 2.84 2.11 25.78
N CYS A 136 2.89 3.10 26.69
CA CYS A 136 3.55 2.95 27.98
C CYS A 136 2.75 2.11 28.99
N SER A 137 1.44 1.97 28.77
CA SER A 137 0.55 1.16 29.62
C SER A 137 0.35 -0.26 29.10
N LEU A 138 0.89 -0.58 27.91
CA LEU A 138 0.75 -1.92 27.33
C LEU A 138 1.56 -2.95 28.14
N THR A 139 1.01 -4.11 28.29
CA THR A 139 1.69 -5.31 28.81
C THR A 139 1.91 -6.30 27.68
N PRO A 140 3.05 -6.99 27.63
CA PRO A 140 4.13 -6.98 28.62
C PRO A 140 4.91 -5.67 28.64
N LYS A 141 5.58 -5.36 29.73
CA LYS A 141 6.50 -4.21 29.85
C LYS A 141 7.74 -4.33 28.94
N ARG A 142 7.86 -5.41 28.18
CA ARG A 142 8.86 -5.61 27.15
C ARG A 142 8.35 -5.03 25.84
N PRO A 143 9.24 -4.62 24.94
CA PRO A 143 8.87 -4.39 23.55
C PRO A 143 8.17 -5.62 22.96
N ASP A 144 7.20 -5.39 22.10
CA ASP A 144 6.43 -6.43 21.41
C ASP A 144 6.84 -6.63 19.95
N VAL A 145 7.93 -6.02 19.56
CA VAL A 145 8.43 -6.03 18.18
C VAL A 145 8.82 -7.41 17.66
N MET A 146 9.09 -8.38 18.55
CA MET A 146 9.33 -9.78 18.20
C MET A 146 8.05 -10.64 18.21
N GLY A 147 6.89 -10.02 18.46
CA GLY A 147 5.58 -10.66 18.40
C GLY A 147 5.08 -10.82 16.97
N TYR A 148 4.51 -11.99 16.66
CA TYR A 148 3.80 -12.21 15.39
C TYR A 148 2.34 -12.60 15.65
N HIS A 149 1.46 -12.20 14.75
CA HIS A 149 0.09 -12.65 14.64
C HIS A 149 -0.02 -13.75 13.58
N ASP A 150 -1.02 -14.61 13.72
CA ASP A 150 -1.33 -15.61 12.70
C ASP A 150 -2.83 -15.61 12.36
N TRP A 151 -3.33 -16.70 11.83
CA TRP A 151 -4.73 -16.81 11.43
C TRP A 151 -5.73 -16.68 12.61
N HIS A 152 -5.30 -16.74 13.85
CA HIS A 152 -6.15 -16.54 15.03
C HIS A 152 -6.53 -15.06 15.20
N GLU A 153 -5.60 -14.16 15.04
CA GLU A 153 -5.78 -12.71 15.23
C GLU A 153 -6.17 -12.01 13.93
N ILE A 154 -5.63 -12.48 12.77
CA ILE A 154 -5.86 -11.87 11.47
C ILE A 154 -6.46 -12.85 10.44
N PRO A 155 -7.59 -13.54 10.80
CA PRO A 155 -8.15 -14.63 9.99
C PRO A 155 -8.57 -14.19 8.57
N ASN A 156 -9.00 -12.94 8.39
CA ASN A 156 -9.39 -12.43 7.07
C ASN A 156 -8.20 -12.25 6.16
N TYR A 157 -7.08 -11.71 6.65
CA TYR A 157 -5.87 -11.56 5.85
C TYR A 157 -5.30 -12.93 5.43
N TRP A 158 -5.28 -13.90 6.35
CA TRP A 158 -4.88 -15.27 6.02
C TRP A 158 -5.85 -15.94 5.03
N SER A 159 -7.16 -15.67 5.13
CA SER A 159 -8.15 -16.15 4.16
C SER A 159 -7.95 -15.57 2.77
N TYR A 160 -7.58 -14.28 2.68
CA TYR A 160 -7.22 -13.66 1.41
C TYR A 160 -5.93 -14.27 0.84
N ALA A 161 -4.88 -14.42 1.64
CA ALA A 161 -3.63 -15.07 1.22
C ALA A 161 -3.87 -16.49 0.72
N LYS A 162 -4.67 -17.29 1.43
CA LYS A 162 -5.05 -18.65 1.04
C LYS A 162 -5.87 -18.70 -0.25
N SER A 163 -6.67 -17.69 -0.52
CA SER A 163 -7.60 -17.68 -1.66
C SER A 163 -7.04 -16.96 -2.88
N PHE A 164 -6.04 -16.11 -2.71
CA PHE A 164 -5.44 -15.28 -3.75
C PHE A 164 -3.92 -15.38 -3.72
N VAL A 165 -3.17 -14.30 -3.88
CA VAL A 165 -1.71 -14.32 -3.90
C VAL A 165 -1.16 -13.61 -2.68
N LEU A 166 -0.26 -14.26 -1.97
CA LEU A 166 0.60 -13.67 -0.95
C LEU A 166 1.97 -13.37 -1.56
N GLN A 167 2.47 -12.16 -1.39
CA GLN A 167 3.80 -11.74 -1.85
C GLN A 167 4.74 -11.73 -0.64
N ASP A 168 5.66 -12.68 -0.55
CA ASP A 168 6.52 -12.84 0.63
C ASP A 168 7.87 -12.12 0.52
N HIS A 169 8.15 -11.52 -0.63
CA HIS A 169 9.31 -10.65 -0.85
C HIS A 169 8.89 -9.24 -1.29
N MET A 170 7.81 -8.72 -0.69
CA MET A 170 7.43 -7.32 -0.82
C MET A 170 8.21 -6.47 0.16
N PHE A 171 9.00 -5.55 -0.35
CA PHE A 171 9.82 -4.63 0.43
C PHE A 171 9.27 -3.22 0.39
N GLU A 172 9.46 -2.46 1.45
CA GLU A 172 9.24 -1.01 1.38
C GLU A 172 10.03 -0.41 0.22
N ALA A 173 9.46 0.58 -0.44
CA ALA A 173 10.16 1.26 -1.53
C ALA A 173 11.34 2.10 -1.04
N ASP A 174 11.27 2.56 0.19
CA ASP A 174 12.30 3.39 0.84
C ASP A 174 12.65 2.78 2.20
N ASN A 175 13.93 2.66 2.50
CA ASN A 175 14.39 2.22 3.81
C ASN A 175 14.18 3.34 4.85
N SER A 176 12.93 3.60 5.23
CA SER A 176 12.54 4.72 6.08
C SER A 176 11.11 4.54 6.60
N TRP A 177 10.43 5.59 6.99
CA TRP A 177 9.10 5.67 7.59
C TRP A 177 8.00 6.03 6.56
N SER A 178 6.79 6.19 7.03
CA SER A 178 5.57 6.34 6.21
C SER A 178 5.65 7.39 5.10
N LEU A 179 6.13 8.61 5.35
CA LEU A 179 6.10 9.64 4.29
C LEU A 179 6.92 9.28 3.04
N PRO A 180 8.19 8.83 3.11
CA PRO A 180 8.91 8.34 1.94
C PRO A 180 8.18 7.21 1.21
N SER A 181 7.59 6.25 1.93
CA SER A 181 6.79 5.17 1.34
C SER A 181 5.58 5.68 0.57
N HIS A 182 4.81 6.62 1.15
CA HIS A 182 3.66 7.21 0.47
C HIS A 182 4.04 8.10 -0.72
N LEU A 183 5.19 8.78 -0.67
CA LEU A 183 5.72 9.50 -1.83
C LEU A 183 6.11 8.54 -2.95
N SER A 184 6.81 7.46 -2.62
CA SER A 184 7.20 6.44 -3.59
C SER A 184 5.98 5.72 -4.18
N LEU A 185 4.93 5.48 -3.37
CA LEU A 185 3.68 4.89 -3.85
C LEU A 185 3.02 5.69 -4.99
N VAL A 186 3.08 7.02 -4.93
CA VAL A 186 2.41 7.88 -5.93
C VAL A 186 3.37 8.44 -6.98
N SER A 187 4.69 8.43 -6.75
CA SER A 187 5.64 9.10 -7.66
C SER A 187 6.92 8.31 -7.98
N GLY A 188 7.09 7.10 -7.42
CA GLY A 188 8.32 6.31 -7.59
C GLY A 188 9.57 6.99 -7.02
N TRP A 189 9.41 8.02 -6.19
CA TRP A 189 10.55 8.76 -5.65
C TRP A 189 10.20 9.54 -4.39
N ALA A 190 11.03 9.38 -3.35
CA ALA A 190 11.02 10.25 -2.19
C ALA A 190 12.22 11.21 -2.23
N ALA A 191 11.94 12.50 -2.20
CA ALA A 191 12.94 13.54 -2.38
C ALA A 191 12.74 14.74 -1.46
N ARG A 192 13.81 15.53 -1.31
CA ARG A 192 13.81 16.85 -0.68
C ARG A 192 14.33 17.90 -1.66
N CYS A 193 13.58 18.97 -1.82
CA CYS A 193 13.93 20.07 -2.71
C CYS A 193 14.47 21.27 -1.92
N SER A 194 15.45 21.96 -2.47
CA SER A 194 16.07 23.15 -1.85
C SER A 194 15.38 24.45 -2.25
N LYS A 195 14.52 24.41 -3.28
CA LYS A 195 13.75 25.54 -3.79
C LYS A 195 12.32 25.12 -4.08
N HIS A 196 11.37 26.02 -3.78
CA HIS A 196 9.96 25.83 -4.14
C HIS A 196 9.78 25.81 -5.66
N HIS A 197 8.87 24.96 -6.13
CA HIS A 197 8.48 24.84 -7.55
C HIS A 197 9.64 24.58 -8.52
N ASP A 198 10.78 24.08 -8.01
CA ASP A 198 11.97 23.76 -8.81
C ASP A 198 12.30 22.26 -8.70
N PRO A 199 11.78 21.42 -9.62
CA PRO A 199 12.02 19.98 -9.59
C PRO A 199 13.49 19.60 -9.78
N MET A 200 14.30 20.49 -10.40
CA MET A 200 15.73 20.27 -10.57
C MET A 200 16.54 20.51 -9.28
N SER A 201 15.93 21.13 -8.26
CA SER A 201 16.56 21.36 -6.95
C SER A 201 16.42 20.17 -6.00
N CYS A 202 15.72 19.11 -6.40
CA CYS A 202 15.39 17.96 -5.56
C CYS A 202 16.52 16.92 -5.52
N LYS A 203 16.61 16.20 -4.41
CA LYS A 203 17.54 15.09 -4.21
C LYS A 203 16.85 14.00 -3.43
N SER A 204 17.16 12.73 -3.74
CA SER A 204 16.68 11.59 -2.96
C SER A 204 16.90 11.80 -1.47
N ALA A 205 15.88 11.54 -0.68
CA ALA A 205 15.90 11.77 0.76
C ALA A 205 15.19 10.63 1.50
N ARG A 206 15.95 9.94 2.35
CA ARG A 206 15.45 8.88 3.25
C ARG A 206 14.79 9.44 4.51
N ASN A 207 15.12 10.67 4.87
CA ASN A 207 14.46 11.37 5.96
C ASN A 207 13.35 12.24 5.39
N ALA A 208 12.36 12.52 6.22
CA ALA A 208 11.23 13.35 5.85
C ALA A 208 11.66 14.61 5.06
N PRO A 209 11.03 14.91 3.94
CA PRO A 209 11.27 16.15 3.23
C PRO A 209 10.85 17.36 4.06
N TRP A 210 9.92 17.23 5.01
CA TRP A 210 9.71 18.23 6.06
C TRP A 210 10.15 17.64 7.41
N GLY A 211 10.99 18.29 8.13
CA GLY A 211 11.27 17.94 9.52
C GLY A 211 10.11 18.37 10.43
N ALA A 212 10.11 17.92 11.69
CA ALA A 212 9.13 18.27 12.73
C ALA A 212 8.85 19.78 12.90
N THR A 213 9.71 20.64 12.35
CA THR A 213 9.59 22.11 12.37
C THR A 213 8.96 22.69 11.10
N SER A 214 8.64 21.89 10.09
CA SER A 214 8.07 22.39 8.84
C SER A 214 6.62 22.79 9.06
N LYS A 215 6.31 24.07 8.87
CA LYS A 215 4.94 24.55 8.96
C LYS A 215 4.14 24.05 7.75
N PRO A 216 2.88 23.64 7.92
CA PRO A 216 1.98 23.36 6.80
C PRO A 216 2.01 24.48 5.75
N GLY A 217 1.99 24.13 4.46
CA GLY A 217 2.02 25.10 3.35
C GLY A 217 3.40 25.68 3.01
N LYS A 218 4.50 25.14 3.58
CA LYS A 218 5.87 25.57 3.25
C LYS A 218 6.71 24.54 2.48
N VAL A 219 6.16 23.36 2.26
CA VAL A 219 6.80 22.31 1.49
C VAL A 219 5.91 21.97 0.31
N ASP A 220 6.47 22.00 -0.87
CA ASP A 220 5.88 21.53 -2.12
C ASP A 220 6.69 20.36 -2.66
N PHE A 221 6.02 19.54 -3.44
CA PHE A 221 6.61 18.45 -4.19
C PHE A 221 6.57 18.80 -5.68
N PRO A 222 7.63 19.45 -6.21
CA PRO A 222 7.61 19.95 -7.58
C PRO A 222 7.93 18.88 -8.64
N TRP A 223 8.37 17.68 -8.24
CA TRP A 223 8.62 16.58 -9.17
C TRP A 223 7.32 15.91 -9.60
N THR A 224 7.37 15.16 -10.68
CA THR A 224 6.19 14.55 -11.29
C THR A 224 5.71 13.32 -10.50
N ASP A 225 4.40 13.24 -10.24
CA ASP A 225 3.73 12.06 -9.73
C ASP A 225 2.92 11.34 -10.83
N LEU A 226 2.37 10.17 -10.52
CA LEU A 226 1.66 9.34 -11.47
C LEU A 226 0.36 10.00 -11.97
N THR A 227 -0.27 10.87 -11.16
CA THR A 227 -1.53 11.52 -11.54
C THR A 227 -1.37 12.38 -12.77
N TYR A 228 -0.18 12.96 -13.00
CA TYR A 228 0.14 13.69 -14.23
C TYR A 228 0.06 12.80 -15.47
N LEU A 229 0.66 11.60 -15.44
CA LEU A 229 0.61 10.68 -16.56
C LEU A 229 -0.82 10.17 -16.79
N LEU A 230 -1.57 9.87 -15.72
CA LEU A 230 -2.96 9.45 -15.77
C LEU A 230 -3.82 10.55 -16.43
N HIS A 231 -3.66 11.80 -15.99
CA HIS A 231 -4.39 12.95 -16.55
C HIS A 231 -4.14 13.14 -18.04
N ARG A 232 -2.87 13.13 -18.44
CA ARG A 232 -2.50 13.27 -19.86
C ARG A 232 -3.06 12.18 -20.77
N ASN A 233 -3.28 10.99 -20.24
CA ASN A 233 -3.82 9.85 -20.97
C ASN A 233 -5.32 9.64 -20.73
N HIS A 234 -6.00 10.60 -20.11
CA HIS A 234 -7.44 10.54 -19.79
C HIS A 234 -7.83 9.30 -18.98
N VAL A 235 -6.93 8.82 -18.12
CA VAL A 235 -7.16 7.71 -17.20
C VAL A 235 -7.71 8.26 -15.89
N SER A 236 -8.89 7.83 -15.50
CA SER A 236 -9.53 8.32 -14.28
C SER A 236 -8.83 7.78 -13.02
N TRP A 237 -8.65 8.62 -12.03
CA TRP A 237 -8.09 8.21 -10.75
C TRP A 237 -8.83 8.88 -9.58
N ARG A 238 -8.68 8.31 -8.38
CA ARG A 238 -9.10 8.90 -7.11
C ARG A 238 -8.14 8.51 -6.00
N TYR A 239 -7.91 9.44 -5.10
CA TYR A 239 -7.24 9.20 -3.83
C TYR A 239 -8.28 9.38 -2.72
N TYR A 240 -8.61 8.30 -2.01
CA TYR A 240 -9.64 8.33 -0.97
C TYR A 240 -9.02 8.40 0.41
N VAL A 241 -9.42 9.40 1.19
CA VAL A 241 -8.91 9.68 2.52
C VAL A 241 -9.98 9.37 3.57
N ALA A 242 -9.66 8.51 4.53
CA ALA A 242 -10.54 8.26 5.66
C ALA A 242 -10.54 9.47 6.61
N ASN A 243 -11.73 9.90 7.02
CA ASN A 243 -11.87 11.00 7.97
C ASN A 243 -11.48 10.54 9.37
N GLY A 244 -10.77 11.38 10.11
CA GLY A 244 -10.32 11.06 11.47
C GLY A 244 -9.02 11.77 11.83
N ASN A 245 -8.19 11.14 12.64
CA ASN A 245 -6.83 11.62 12.91
C ASN A 245 -5.82 10.97 11.93
N GLN A 246 -4.71 11.65 11.72
CA GLN A 246 -3.58 11.09 10.99
C GLN A 246 -3.03 9.86 11.74
N PRO A 247 -2.66 8.78 11.02
CA PRO A 247 -2.16 7.56 11.64
C PRO A 247 -0.88 7.74 12.46
N ASP A 248 0.11 8.45 11.94
CA ASP A 248 1.44 8.63 12.53
C ASP A 248 1.89 10.11 12.48
N CYS A 249 3.14 10.41 12.73
CA CYS A 249 3.72 11.75 12.72
C CYS A 249 5.21 11.75 12.36
N SER A 250 5.69 12.94 11.96
CA SER A 250 7.03 13.13 11.39
C SER A 250 8.20 13.02 12.37
N ASP A 251 7.96 12.80 13.64
CA ASP A 251 8.98 12.80 14.69
C ASP A 251 9.45 11.41 15.11
N ASN A 252 8.94 10.37 14.47
CA ASN A 252 9.27 8.98 14.79
C ASN A 252 9.03 8.62 16.27
N MET A 253 7.99 9.15 16.86
CA MET A 253 7.58 8.87 18.22
C MET A 253 6.52 7.77 18.24
N MET A 254 6.59 6.91 19.25
CA MET A 254 5.53 5.91 19.51
C MET A 254 4.18 6.55 19.91
N PHE A 255 4.11 7.86 19.98
CA PHE A 255 2.92 8.63 20.28
C PHE A 255 2.90 9.91 19.45
N CYS A 256 1.84 10.09 18.71
CA CYS A 256 1.63 11.26 17.86
C CYS A 256 0.54 12.17 18.40
N PRO A 257 0.70 13.51 18.28
CA PRO A 257 -0.39 14.42 18.55
C PRO A 257 -1.57 14.11 17.62
N ARG A 258 -2.78 14.29 18.14
CA ARG A 258 -3.99 14.14 17.34
C ARG A 258 -4.08 15.29 16.34
N VAL A 259 -3.83 14.98 15.06
CA VAL A 259 -3.97 15.92 13.95
C VAL A 259 -5.10 15.43 13.07
N HIS A 260 -6.07 16.31 12.78
CA HIS A 260 -7.19 15.93 11.94
C HIS A 260 -6.74 15.69 10.49
N GLN A 261 -7.26 14.61 9.89
CA GLN A 261 -7.05 14.24 8.50
C GLN A 261 -8.31 14.52 7.67
N GLY A 262 -8.13 15.10 6.49
CA GLY A 262 -9.19 15.36 5.52
C GLY A 262 -8.64 15.44 4.10
N THR A 263 -9.50 15.55 3.12
CA THR A 263 -9.13 15.50 1.70
C THR A 263 -8.14 16.57 1.26
N LEU A 264 -8.17 17.74 1.91
CA LEU A 264 -7.25 18.84 1.65
C LEU A 264 -6.20 19.03 2.75
N THR A 265 -6.20 18.14 3.74
CA THR A 265 -5.16 18.15 4.77
C THR A 265 -3.92 17.50 4.19
N GLU A 266 -2.89 18.28 3.99
CA GLU A 266 -1.58 17.80 3.59
C GLU A 266 -0.99 16.97 4.72
N SER A 267 -0.70 15.70 4.45
CA SER A 267 -0.16 14.79 5.45
C SER A 267 0.72 13.74 4.77
N GLU A 268 1.36 12.94 5.58
CA GLU A 268 2.14 11.80 5.15
C GLU A 268 1.28 10.82 4.35
N TRP A 269 0.01 10.63 4.74
CA TRP A 269 -0.97 9.75 4.10
C TRP A 269 -1.76 10.40 2.98
N ASN A 270 -1.66 11.70 2.82
CA ASN A 270 -2.26 12.45 1.74
C ASN A 270 -1.25 13.43 1.16
N PRO A 271 -0.20 12.95 0.48
CA PRO A 271 0.86 13.80 -0.04
C PRO A 271 0.44 14.59 -1.29
N LEU A 272 -0.59 14.14 -2.02
CA LEU A 272 -0.99 14.72 -3.31
C LEU A 272 -1.33 16.21 -3.26
N PRO A 273 -1.95 16.79 -2.21
CA PRO A 273 -2.16 18.24 -2.14
C PRO A 273 -0.87 19.09 -2.16
N ARG A 274 0.30 18.47 -1.99
CA ARG A 274 1.60 19.16 -2.08
C ARG A 274 2.27 19.03 -3.44
N PHE A 275 1.80 18.16 -4.31
CA PHE A 275 2.34 18.03 -5.66
C PHE A 275 1.87 19.18 -6.56
N ASP A 276 2.82 19.83 -7.21
CA ASP A 276 2.57 20.98 -8.07
C ASP A 276 1.68 20.64 -9.27
N ASP A 277 1.86 19.46 -9.86
CA ASP A 277 1.12 18.99 -11.03
C ASP A 277 -0.36 18.69 -10.71
N VAL A 278 -0.70 18.24 -9.50
CA VAL A 278 -2.09 18.05 -9.06
C VAL A 278 -2.87 19.38 -9.13
N TRP A 279 -2.24 20.50 -8.74
CA TRP A 279 -2.85 21.83 -8.81
C TRP A 279 -2.84 22.41 -10.23
N GLN A 280 -1.72 22.26 -10.95
CA GLN A 280 -1.54 22.78 -12.31
C GLN A 280 -2.53 22.13 -13.28
N ASP A 281 -2.85 20.86 -13.09
CA ASP A 281 -3.78 20.08 -13.92
C ASP A 281 -5.23 20.09 -13.37
N HIS A 282 -5.50 20.90 -12.33
CA HIS A 282 -6.83 21.04 -11.70
C HIS A 282 -7.41 19.72 -11.14
N GLN A 283 -6.57 18.82 -10.66
CA GLN A 283 -6.93 17.47 -10.22
C GLN A 283 -7.25 17.37 -8.71
N ILE A 284 -7.17 18.45 -7.95
CA ILE A 284 -7.37 18.43 -6.49
C ILE A 284 -8.73 17.84 -6.05
N SER A 285 -9.75 17.94 -6.90
CA SER A 285 -11.08 17.38 -6.66
C SER A 285 -11.13 15.85 -6.77
N ASP A 286 -10.06 15.23 -7.26
CA ASP A 286 -9.94 13.79 -7.36
C ASP A 286 -9.48 13.15 -6.04
N ILE A 287 -9.11 13.98 -5.07
CA ILE A 287 -8.90 13.58 -3.67
C ILE A 287 -10.24 13.67 -2.94
N GLN A 288 -10.79 12.54 -2.51
CA GLN A 288 -12.16 12.43 -2.03
C GLN A 288 -12.24 11.70 -0.67
N PRO A 289 -13.32 11.89 0.10
CA PRO A 289 -13.50 11.13 1.33
C PRO A 289 -13.80 9.65 1.02
N VAL A 290 -13.36 8.73 1.88
CA VAL A 290 -13.55 7.28 1.71
C VAL A 290 -15.02 6.86 1.60
N GLY A 291 -15.96 7.66 2.12
CA GLY A 291 -17.40 7.44 1.91
C GLY A 291 -17.81 7.44 0.43
N ASP A 292 -17.09 8.17 -0.43
CA ASP A 292 -17.34 8.21 -1.88
C ASP A 292 -16.82 6.94 -2.55
N PHE A 293 -15.72 6.35 -2.05
CA PHE A 293 -15.25 5.05 -2.49
C PHE A 293 -16.30 3.95 -2.31
N TYR A 294 -16.91 3.84 -1.13
CA TYR A 294 -17.94 2.83 -0.89
C TYR A 294 -19.11 2.97 -1.87
N ARG A 295 -19.53 4.22 -2.15
CA ARG A 295 -20.58 4.48 -3.15
C ARG A 295 -20.14 4.09 -4.56
N ALA A 296 -18.93 4.44 -4.94
CA ALA A 296 -18.37 4.09 -6.25
C ALA A 296 -18.26 2.58 -6.44
N ALA A 297 -17.69 1.86 -5.46
CA ALA A 297 -17.50 0.43 -5.50
C ALA A 297 -18.83 -0.33 -5.64
N LEU A 298 -19.84 0.02 -4.84
CA LEU A 298 -21.14 -0.66 -4.86
C LEU A 298 -21.96 -0.39 -6.14
N HIS A 299 -21.71 0.71 -6.84
CA HIS A 299 -22.50 1.12 -8.01
C HIS A 299 -21.76 0.99 -9.35
N GLY A 300 -20.61 0.33 -9.42
CA GLY A 300 -19.86 0.14 -10.66
C GLY A 300 -19.30 1.45 -11.21
N LYS A 301 -18.78 2.29 -10.35
CA LYS A 301 -18.22 3.61 -10.68
C LYS A 301 -16.80 3.80 -10.16
N LEU A 302 -16.08 2.70 -9.94
CA LEU A 302 -14.66 2.79 -9.58
C LEU A 302 -13.89 3.49 -10.70
N PRO A 303 -12.95 4.39 -10.39
CA PRO A 303 -12.02 4.90 -11.40
C PRO A 303 -11.06 3.80 -11.86
N ALA A 304 -10.26 4.09 -12.87
CA ALA A 304 -9.24 3.14 -13.33
C ALA A 304 -8.16 2.91 -12.27
N VAL A 305 -7.75 3.96 -11.55
CA VAL A 305 -6.75 3.87 -10.48
C VAL A 305 -7.30 4.47 -9.19
N THR A 306 -7.13 3.75 -8.10
CA THR A 306 -7.60 4.14 -6.77
C THR A 306 -6.51 3.91 -5.73
N TRP A 307 -6.26 4.91 -4.90
CA TRP A 307 -5.49 4.78 -3.65
C TRP A 307 -6.42 5.02 -2.46
N ILE A 308 -6.22 4.31 -1.37
CA ILE A 308 -7.01 4.45 -0.15
C ILE A 308 -6.07 4.56 1.05
N ALA A 309 -6.17 5.68 1.76
CA ALA A 309 -5.45 5.94 3.00
C ALA A 309 -6.39 5.83 4.21
N PRO A 310 -6.01 5.08 5.27
CA PRO A 310 -6.79 4.94 6.50
C PRO A 310 -6.70 6.21 7.36
N ASN A 311 -7.49 6.27 8.42
CA ASN A 311 -7.26 7.12 9.58
C ASN A 311 -6.55 6.33 10.70
N GLN A 312 -6.12 7.00 11.76
CA GLN A 312 -5.41 6.39 12.89
C GLN A 312 -6.14 5.17 13.46
N ALA A 313 -7.46 5.24 13.67
CA ALA A 313 -8.20 4.16 14.32
C ALA A 313 -8.30 2.90 13.46
N ASP A 314 -8.26 3.06 12.14
CA ASP A 314 -8.47 2.02 11.14
C ASP A 314 -7.15 1.57 10.45
N SER A 315 -5.99 2.14 10.86
CA SER A 315 -4.72 1.97 10.16
C SER A 315 -3.87 0.78 10.61
N GLU A 316 -4.13 0.23 11.80
CA GLU A 316 -3.27 -0.73 12.50
C GLU A 316 -1.97 -0.14 13.06
N HIS A 317 -1.67 1.14 12.76
CA HIS A 317 -0.53 1.83 13.37
C HIS A 317 -0.59 1.72 14.90
N PRO A 318 0.44 1.22 15.56
CA PRO A 318 0.44 1.16 17.02
C PRO A 318 0.17 2.54 17.67
N PRO A 319 -0.70 2.63 18.69
CA PRO A 319 -1.37 1.54 19.40
C PRO A 319 -2.82 1.30 18.91
N SER A 320 -3.16 1.50 17.65
CA SER A 320 -4.50 1.17 17.14
C SER A 320 -4.72 -0.35 17.14
N LEU A 321 -5.99 -0.76 17.08
CA LEU A 321 -6.34 -2.18 17.14
C LEU A 321 -6.11 -2.86 15.79
N VAL A 322 -5.46 -4.02 15.79
CA VAL A 322 -5.30 -4.88 14.60
C VAL A 322 -6.67 -5.30 14.06
N SER A 323 -7.61 -5.66 14.95
CA SER A 323 -8.98 -6.04 14.58
C SER A 323 -9.76 -4.91 13.90
N ALA A 324 -9.51 -3.64 14.30
CA ALA A 324 -10.16 -2.49 13.66
C ALA A 324 -9.68 -2.28 12.23
N GLY A 325 -8.36 -2.34 11.99
CA GLY A 325 -7.80 -2.24 10.65
C GLY A 325 -8.23 -3.41 9.77
N GLN A 326 -8.19 -4.65 10.28
CA GLN A 326 -8.70 -5.81 9.55
C GLN A 326 -10.20 -5.64 9.16
N THR A 327 -11.02 -5.10 10.07
CA THR A 327 -12.44 -4.80 9.80
C THR A 327 -12.57 -3.77 8.67
N TYR A 328 -11.82 -2.69 8.75
CA TYR A 328 -11.81 -1.61 7.76
C TYR A 328 -11.41 -2.14 6.37
N VAL A 329 -10.29 -2.83 6.26
CA VAL A 329 -9.80 -3.42 5.01
C VAL A 329 -10.81 -4.43 4.45
N THR A 330 -11.36 -5.30 5.30
CA THR A 330 -12.39 -6.25 4.88
C THR A 330 -13.63 -5.54 4.33
N HIS A 331 -14.03 -4.42 4.93
CA HIS A 331 -15.17 -3.64 4.43
C HIS A 331 -14.89 -3.03 3.06
N LEU A 332 -13.69 -2.48 2.83
CA LEU A 332 -13.27 -1.98 1.52
C LEU A 332 -13.33 -3.07 0.45
N ILE A 333 -12.70 -4.21 0.70
CA ILE A 333 -12.64 -5.35 -0.22
C ILE A 333 -14.04 -5.92 -0.49
N ASN A 334 -14.85 -6.12 0.55
CA ASN A 334 -16.23 -6.59 0.41
C ASN A 334 -17.09 -5.66 -0.43
N SER A 335 -16.87 -4.34 -0.35
CA SER A 335 -17.61 -3.35 -1.14
C SER A 335 -17.30 -3.49 -2.63
N ILE A 336 -16.05 -3.74 -2.99
CA ILE A 336 -15.63 -4.03 -4.37
C ILE A 336 -16.23 -5.37 -4.82
N MET A 337 -16.09 -6.41 -4.00
CA MET A 337 -16.56 -7.76 -4.34
C MET A 337 -18.08 -7.85 -4.54
N ARG A 338 -18.85 -7.03 -3.82
CA ARG A 338 -20.31 -6.92 -3.99
C ARG A 338 -20.73 -6.03 -5.14
N GLY A 339 -19.83 -5.21 -5.63
CA GLY A 339 -20.08 -4.30 -6.74
C GLY A 339 -19.88 -4.95 -8.12
N PRO A 340 -20.41 -4.32 -9.17
CA PRO A 340 -20.32 -4.87 -10.52
C PRO A 340 -18.91 -4.83 -11.10
N ASP A 341 -18.00 -3.97 -10.57
CA ASP A 341 -16.64 -3.80 -11.07
C ASP A 341 -15.68 -4.93 -10.62
N TRP A 342 -16.10 -5.80 -9.67
CA TRP A 342 -15.29 -6.92 -9.21
C TRP A 342 -14.66 -7.71 -10.36
N LYS A 343 -15.43 -8.00 -11.40
CA LYS A 343 -15.02 -8.84 -12.54
C LYS A 343 -13.78 -8.33 -13.29
N SER A 344 -13.39 -7.08 -13.07
CA SER A 344 -12.27 -6.42 -13.75
C SER A 344 -11.40 -5.60 -12.80
N THR A 345 -11.39 -5.96 -11.51
CA THR A 345 -10.61 -5.24 -10.48
C THR A 345 -9.41 -6.06 -10.03
N ALA A 346 -8.27 -5.40 -9.86
CA ALA A 346 -7.14 -5.88 -9.07
C ALA A 346 -7.00 -5.00 -7.83
N ILE A 347 -6.95 -5.64 -6.66
CA ILE A 347 -6.71 -4.98 -5.38
C ILE A 347 -5.31 -5.37 -4.93
N PHE A 348 -4.48 -4.38 -4.62
CA PHE A 348 -3.18 -4.53 -3.99
C PHE A 348 -3.30 -4.03 -2.56
N LEU A 349 -3.30 -4.96 -1.61
CA LEU A 349 -3.27 -4.67 -0.18
C LEU A 349 -1.84 -4.76 0.31
N THR A 350 -1.33 -3.71 0.94
CA THR A 350 0.03 -3.66 1.49
C THR A 350 0.09 -2.75 2.71
N TRP A 351 1.24 -2.74 3.38
CA TRP A 351 1.58 -1.84 4.47
C TRP A 351 2.70 -0.90 4.04
N ASP A 352 2.79 0.27 4.64
CA ASP A 352 3.73 1.32 4.23
C ASP A 352 5.16 1.05 4.72
N ASP A 353 5.30 0.68 5.99
CA ASP A 353 6.59 0.35 6.61
C ASP A 353 6.47 -0.74 7.69
N TRP A 354 7.62 -1.17 8.25
CA TRP A 354 7.70 -2.29 9.20
C TRP A 354 7.26 -1.94 10.63
N GLY A 355 7.10 -0.64 10.98
CA GLY A 355 6.67 -0.19 12.30
C GLY A 355 7.57 -0.61 13.47
N GLY A 356 8.85 -0.87 13.20
CA GLY A 356 9.77 -1.42 14.19
C GLY A 356 9.61 -2.92 14.46
N PHE A 357 8.65 -3.61 13.83
CA PHE A 357 8.43 -5.05 13.99
C PHE A 357 9.50 -5.86 13.27
N TYR A 358 9.85 -6.98 13.88
CA TYR A 358 10.87 -7.89 13.39
C TYR A 358 10.55 -8.45 12.01
N ASP A 359 11.60 -8.50 11.18
CA ASP A 359 11.66 -9.29 9.96
C ASP A 359 13.04 -9.93 9.87
N HIS A 360 13.12 -11.16 9.33
CA HIS A 360 14.40 -11.89 9.30
C HIS A 360 15.22 -11.62 8.05
N LEU A 361 14.61 -11.04 6.99
CA LEU A 361 15.25 -10.96 5.68
C LEU A 361 15.91 -9.59 5.46
N ASP A 362 17.22 -9.61 5.14
CA ASP A 362 18.00 -8.41 4.79
C ASP A 362 17.47 -7.80 3.47
N PRO A 363 17.02 -6.53 3.47
CA PRO A 363 16.48 -5.92 2.28
C PRO A 363 17.53 -5.63 1.21
N PRO A 364 17.19 -5.79 -0.09
CA PRO A 364 18.11 -5.47 -1.17
C PRO A 364 18.30 -3.96 -1.32
N VAL A 365 19.54 -3.53 -1.58
CA VAL A 365 19.86 -2.13 -1.85
C VAL A 365 19.81 -1.88 -3.35
N VAL A 366 18.86 -1.07 -3.82
CA VAL A 366 18.64 -0.77 -5.24
C VAL A 366 19.17 0.61 -5.65
N ASP A 367 19.12 1.56 -4.74
CA ASP A 367 19.64 2.92 -4.92
C ASP A 367 19.90 3.63 -3.57
N HIS A 368 19.97 4.98 -3.58
CA HIS A 368 20.17 5.75 -2.37
C HIS A 368 19.06 5.54 -1.32
N ASN A 369 17.80 5.42 -1.73
CA ASN A 369 16.66 5.28 -0.81
C ASN A 369 16.47 3.85 -0.28
N GLY A 370 16.99 2.86 -0.91
CA GLY A 370 16.89 1.47 -0.48
C GLY A 370 16.11 0.69 -1.53
N TYR A 371 15.73 -0.51 -1.17
CA TYR A 371 14.50 -0.94 -0.45
C TYR A 371 14.68 -1.00 1.09
N GLY A 372 13.55 -0.96 1.79
CA GLY A 372 13.46 -1.15 3.23
C GLY A 372 13.04 -2.56 3.65
N ILE A 373 12.70 -2.73 4.91
CA ILE A 373 12.30 -4.01 5.51
C ILE A 373 11.02 -4.52 4.84
N ARG A 374 10.82 -5.84 4.77
CA ARG A 374 9.63 -6.41 4.15
C ARG A 374 8.35 -5.99 4.86
N VAL A 375 7.32 -5.78 4.06
CA VAL A 375 5.95 -5.53 4.50
C VAL A 375 5.01 -6.60 3.95
N PRO A 376 3.87 -6.89 4.57
CA PRO A 376 2.89 -7.81 4.01
C PRO A 376 2.32 -7.27 2.70
N ALA A 377 2.04 -8.16 1.74
CA ALA A 377 1.33 -7.76 0.54
C ALA A 377 0.48 -8.91 -0.03
N ILE A 378 -0.73 -8.56 -0.48
CA ILE A 378 -1.71 -9.52 -1.01
C ILE A 378 -2.32 -8.97 -2.28
N VAL A 379 -2.32 -9.78 -3.35
CA VAL A 379 -3.03 -9.46 -4.60
C VAL A 379 -4.37 -10.17 -4.61
N ILE A 380 -5.45 -9.39 -4.67
CA ILE A 380 -6.84 -9.88 -4.65
C ILE A 380 -7.53 -9.49 -5.96
N SER A 381 -7.87 -10.47 -6.78
CA SER A 381 -8.49 -10.24 -8.08
C SER A 381 -9.26 -11.50 -8.54
N PRO A 382 -10.30 -11.36 -9.36
CA PRO A 382 -10.93 -12.53 -10.00
C PRO A 382 -9.95 -13.27 -10.93
N TYR A 383 -8.84 -12.66 -11.31
CA TYR A 383 -7.80 -13.26 -12.15
C TYR A 383 -6.52 -13.62 -11.36
N ALA A 384 -6.42 -13.30 -10.10
CA ALA A 384 -5.25 -13.67 -9.29
C ALA A 384 -5.15 -15.20 -9.16
N LYS A 385 -3.95 -15.75 -9.17
CA LYS A 385 -3.72 -17.17 -8.91
C LYS A 385 -4.24 -17.56 -7.53
N GLN A 386 -4.67 -18.80 -7.36
CA GLN A 386 -5.24 -19.25 -6.10
C GLN A 386 -4.17 -19.85 -5.19
N GLY A 387 -4.06 -19.32 -3.96
CA GLY A 387 -3.16 -19.85 -2.93
C GLY A 387 -1.70 -19.85 -3.39
N TYR A 388 -1.33 -18.90 -4.22
CA TYR A 388 0.01 -18.75 -4.75
C TYR A 388 0.84 -17.85 -3.83
N VAL A 389 2.02 -18.30 -3.45
CA VAL A 389 3.02 -17.47 -2.78
C VAL A 389 3.99 -16.98 -3.85
N ASP A 390 4.09 -15.67 -4.02
CA ASP A 390 5.02 -15.05 -4.96
C ASP A 390 6.31 -14.67 -4.24
N HIS A 391 7.41 -15.28 -4.69
CA HIS A 391 8.77 -15.07 -4.14
C HIS A 391 9.58 -14.04 -4.96
N GLN A 392 8.95 -13.28 -5.85
CA GLN A 392 9.62 -12.22 -6.58
C GLN A 392 9.94 -11.05 -5.65
N VAL A 393 11.11 -10.44 -5.80
CA VAL A 393 11.43 -9.18 -5.14
C VAL A 393 10.52 -8.09 -5.71
N LEU A 394 9.70 -7.51 -4.87
CA LEU A 394 8.72 -6.48 -5.21
C LEU A 394 8.84 -5.28 -4.26
N SER A 395 8.29 -4.16 -4.70
CA SER A 395 8.03 -2.97 -3.89
C SER A 395 6.83 -2.20 -4.47
N SER A 396 6.45 -1.08 -3.90
CA SER A 396 5.39 -0.23 -4.47
C SER A 396 5.71 0.27 -5.88
N ASP A 397 6.97 0.26 -6.31
CA ASP A 397 7.38 0.51 -7.70
C ASP A 397 6.73 -0.46 -8.69
N ALA A 398 6.48 -1.70 -8.26
CA ALA A 398 5.79 -2.70 -9.07
C ALA A 398 4.31 -2.35 -9.30
N TYR A 399 3.66 -1.65 -8.34
CA TYR A 399 2.30 -1.15 -8.52
C TYR A 399 2.25 -0.05 -9.56
N LEU A 400 3.20 0.90 -9.51
CA LEU A 400 3.35 1.94 -10.53
C LEU A 400 3.54 1.30 -11.90
N LYS A 401 4.49 0.36 -12.01
CA LYS A 401 4.76 -0.37 -13.25
C LYS A 401 3.52 -1.07 -13.78
N PHE A 402 2.75 -1.74 -12.94
CA PHE A 402 1.52 -2.43 -13.34
C PHE A 402 0.47 -1.45 -13.92
N ILE A 403 0.27 -0.31 -13.25
CA ILE A 403 -0.64 0.74 -13.72
C ILE A 403 -0.18 1.31 -15.06
N GLU A 404 1.10 1.59 -15.19
CA GLU A 404 1.70 2.15 -16.41
C GLU A 404 1.63 1.17 -17.58
N ASP A 405 1.88 -0.12 -17.35
CA ASP A 405 1.77 -1.16 -18.37
C ASP A 405 0.32 -1.37 -18.81
N ASP A 406 -0.65 -1.32 -17.88
CA ASP A 406 -2.06 -1.55 -18.19
C ASP A 406 -2.74 -0.34 -18.86
N PHE A 407 -2.57 0.85 -18.28
CA PHE A 407 -3.35 2.03 -18.67
C PHE A 407 -2.58 3.05 -19.51
N LEU A 408 -1.24 3.04 -19.47
CA LEU A 408 -0.40 4.09 -20.05
C LEU A 408 0.51 3.57 -21.16
N HIS A 409 0.22 2.38 -21.71
CA HIS A 409 1.02 1.77 -22.80
C HIS A 409 2.51 1.63 -22.47
N GLY A 410 2.83 1.45 -21.21
CA GLY A 410 4.20 1.32 -20.71
C GLY A 410 4.97 2.64 -20.57
N ALA A 411 4.29 3.80 -20.63
CA ALA A 411 4.92 5.05 -20.25
C ALA A 411 5.33 5.02 -18.78
N ARG A 412 6.46 5.64 -18.45
CA ARG A 412 7.05 5.66 -17.10
C ARG A 412 7.16 7.08 -16.57
N LEU A 413 7.24 7.21 -15.25
CA LEU A 413 7.66 8.45 -14.60
C LEU A 413 9.15 8.71 -14.87
N ASN A 414 9.43 9.10 -16.11
CA ASN A 414 10.80 9.28 -16.60
C ASN A 414 11.01 10.73 -17.06
N PRO A 415 11.80 11.53 -16.32
CA PRO A 415 12.01 12.96 -16.59
C PRO A 415 12.63 13.26 -17.96
N ARG A 416 13.13 12.24 -18.66
CA ARG A 416 13.68 12.40 -20.02
C ARG A 416 12.61 12.42 -21.10
N ASN A 417 11.43 11.85 -20.84
CA ASN A 417 10.41 11.66 -21.87
C ASN A 417 8.96 11.80 -21.39
N ASP A 418 8.71 11.98 -20.08
CA ASP A 418 7.35 12.20 -19.55
C ASP A 418 6.82 13.62 -19.83
N GLY A 419 7.72 14.56 -20.18
CA GLY A 419 7.39 15.95 -20.49
C GLY A 419 7.54 16.90 -19.30
N ARG A 420 7.96 16.42 -18.13
CA ARG A 420 8.26 17.22 -16.92
C ARG A 420 9.62 16.82 -16.36
N PRO A 421 10.71 17.50 -16.77
CA PRO A 421 12.05 17.20 -16.27
C PRO A 421 12.14 17.41 -14.75
N ASP A 422 12.68 16.43 -14.05
CA ASP A 422 13.09 16.53 -12.66
C ASP A 422 14.47 15.89 -12.45
N SER A 423 14.97 15.93 -11.22
CA SER A 423 16.33 15.45 -10.91
C SER A 423 16.37 14.04 -10.31
N ARG A 424 15.28 13.24 -10.45
CA ARG A 424 15.31 11.84 -9.99
C ARG A 424 16.45 11.06 -10.64
N PRO A 425 17.19 10.25 -9.87
CA PRO A 425 18.41 9.61 -10.38
C PRO A 425 18.11 8.43 -11.30
N ASN A 426 16.95 7.78 -11.15
CA ASN A 426 16.56 6.58 -11.85
C ASN A 426 15.04 6.54 -12.05
N VAL A 427 14.60 5.58 -12.84
CA VAL A 427 13.20 5.18 -13.02
C VAL A 427 13.04 3.87 -12.28
N ARG A 428 12.41 3.90 -11.12
CA ARG A 428 12.33 2.79 -10.17
C ARG A 428 11.58 1.59 -10.74
N GLU A 429 10.63 1.81 -11.61
CA GLU A 429 9.86 0.77 -12.32
C GLU A 429 10.73 -0.08 -13.25
N ASN A 430 11.96 0.35 -13.53
CA ASN A 430 12.94 -0.35 -14.36
C ASN A 430 14.07 -1.01 -13.56
N VAL A 431 13.98 -1.08 -12.25
CA VAL A 431 15.00 -1.74 -11.41
C VAL A 431 15.05 -3.24 -11.74
N LYS A 432 16.24 -3.74 -12.04
CA LYS A 432 16.43 -5.09 -12.60
C LYS A 432 16.03 -6.24 -11.67
N ILE A 433 16.15 -6.03 -10.36
CA ILE A 433 15.82 -7.07 -9.37
C ILE A 433 14.30 -7.18 -9.18
N MET A 434 13.56 -6.11 -9.52
CA MET A 434 12.12 -6.06 -9.33
C MET A 434 11.41 -7.05 -10.24
N GLY A 435 10.53 -7.85 -9.67
CA GLY A 435 9.66 -8.78 -10.34
C GLY A 435 8.57 -8.10 -11.17
N ASN A 436 7.63 -8.91 -11.65
CA ASN A 436 6.52 -8.43 -12.46
C ASN A 436 5.20 -8.94 -11.88
N LEU A 437 4.34 -8.04 -11.40
CA LEU A 437 3.04 -8.36 -10.82
C LEU A 437 2.11 -9.13 -11.79
N VAL A 438 2.33 -9.05 -13.09
CA VAL A 438 1.57 -9.85 -14.07
C VAL A 438 1.71 -11.35 -13.79
N ASN A 439 2.81 -11.78 -13.15
CA ASN A 439 3.03 -13.17 -12.78
C ASN A 439 2.09 -13.67 -11.66
N ASP A 440 1.43 -12.76 -10.94
CA ASP A 440 0.43 -13.10 -9.90
C ASP A 440 -0.94 -13.48 -10.50
N PHE A 441 -1.11 -13.26 -11.79
CA PHE A 441 -2.39 -13.44 -12.47
C PHE A 441 -2.37 -14.63 -13.43
N ASP A 442 -3.54 -15.24 -13.58
CA ASP A 442 -3.89 -16.11 -14.70
C ASP A 442 -5.04 -15.47 -15.48
N PHE A 443 -4.69 -14.71 -16.49
CA PHE A 443 -5.69 -14.06 -17.33
C PHE A 443 -6.43 -15.02 -18.29
N SER A 444 -6.05 -16.29 -18.34
CA SER A 444 -6.76 -17.30 -19.12
C SER A 444 -7.94 -17.89 -18.35
N GLN A 445 -7.95 -17.79 -17.03
CA GLN A 445 -9.04 -18.33 -16.21
C GLN A 445 -10.34 -17.55 -16.35
N THR A 446 -11.46 -18.27 -16.08
CA THR A 446 -12.74 -17.60 -15.86
C THR A 446 -12.66 -16.75 -14.61
N PRO A 447 -13.16 -15.49 -14.64
CA PRO A 447 -13.15 -14.63 -13.47
C PRO A 447 -13.79 -15.32 -12.26
N ARG A 448 -13.06 -15.40 -11.16
CA ARG A 448 -13.55 -16.06 -9.95
C ARG A 448 -14.68 -15.28 -9.29
N SER A 449 -15.59 -16.02 -8.67
CA SER A 449 -16.65 -15.42 -7.86
C SER A 449 -16.07 -14.60 -6.71
N PRO A 450 -16.77 -13.55 -6.26
CA PRO A 450 -16.37 -12.81 -5.09
C PRO A 450 -16.34 -13.68 -3.83
N LEU A 451 -15.44 -13.35 -2.90
CA LEU A 451 -15.27 -13.99 -1.60
C LEU A 451 -15.45 -12.93 -0.48
N PRO A 452 -16.65 -12.42 -0.24
CA PRO A 452 -16.84 -11.49 0.87
C PRO A 452 -16.68 -12.23 2.20
N LEU A 453 -15.87 -11.66 3.10
CA LEU A 453 -15.57 -12.21 4.41
C LEU A 453 -16.37 -11.48 5.52
N PRO A 454 -16.55 -12.10 6.71
CA PRO A 454 -17.17 -11.43 7.85
C PRO A 454 -16.36 -10.20 8.27
N LEU A 455 -17.05 -9.09 8.60
CA LEU A 455 -16.37 -7.86 9.04
C LEU A 455 -15.70 -8.04 10.40
N HIS A 456 -16.32 -8.81 11.27
CA HIS A 456 -15.85 -9.10 12.62
C HIS A 456 -15.66 -10.62 12.74
N PRO A 457 -14.57 -11.17 12.20
CA PRO A 457 -14.29 -12.58 12.42
C PRO A 457 -14.01 -12.82 13.91
N PRO A 458 -14.25 -14.05 14.41
CA PRO A 458 -13.86 -14.37 15.78
C PRO A 458 -12.36 -14.14 15.95
N PHE A 459 -12.01 -13.37 16.94
CA PHE A 459 -10.64 -13.24 17.43
C PHE A 459 -10.45 -14.38 18.43
N SER A 460 -9.59 -15.33 18.14
CA SER A 460 -9.48 -16.59 18.91
C SER A 460 -8.19 -16.70 19.73
#